data_5a7b5a0c345b6ff85efe576605da574c
#
_entry.id   5a7b5a0c345b6ff85efe576605da574c
#
_cell.length_a   1.000
_cell.length_b   1.000
_cell.length_c   1.000
_cell.angle_alpha   90.00
_cell.angle_beta   90.00
_cell.angle_gamma   90.00
#
_symmetry.space_group_name_H-M   'P 1'
#
loop_
_entity.id
_entity.type
_entity.pdbx_description
1 polymer ?
#
loop_
_entity_poly.entity_id
_entity_poly.type
_entity_poly.pdbx_seq_one_letter_code
_entity_poly.pdbx_strand_id
1 'polypeptide(L)'
;IGRKALNAVSKASDGRGEETLISELLDAKMKSGSSASIINKVYNDKLDVASVAKIVIEAAEEGDPIAEDILDEEADELVLHIKSLIYKLQTDNLNVAFSGSLIDNKNFYSDLLKQKIKSTLPKIKIVKPALPPLGGAILLAKRLSSSIGGQG
;
A
#
# COMPACT_ATOMS: atom_id res chain seq x y z
N ILE A 1 -3.03 3.24 3.35
CA ILE A 1 -3.51 2.08 4.13
C ILE A 1 -3.35 2.35 5.63
N GLY A 2 -2.15 2.36 6.20
CA GLY A 2 -1.95 2.43 7.65
C GLY A 2 -2.61 3.63 8.34
N ARG A 3 -2.60 4.82 7.75
CA ARG A 3 -3.27 6.00 8.33
C ARG A 3 -4.79 5.85 8.37
N LYS A 4 -5.39 5.27 7.32
CA LYS A 4 -6.84 5.00 7.28
C LYS A 4 -7.23 3.98 8.35
N ALA A 5 -6.42 2.93 8.50
CA ALA A 5 -6.62 1.93 9.55
C ALA A 5 -6.59 2.54 10.95
N LEU A 6 -5.60 3.36 11.28
CA LEU A 6 -5.51 4.04 12.58
C LEU A 6 -6.69 5.00 12.81
N ASN A 7 -7.18 5.64 11.74
CA ASN A 7 -8.38 6.47 11.81
C ASN A 7 -9.64 5.62 12.09
N ALA A 8 -9.79 4.46 11.42
CA ALA A 8 -10.90 3.54 11.67
C ALA A 8 -10.87 3.01 13.10
N VAL A 9 -9.72 2.57 13.60
CA VAL A 9 -9.53 2.14 14.99
C VAL A 9 -9.90 3.24 16.00
N SER A 10 -9.50 4.49 15.71
CA SER A 10 -9.86 5.63 16.56
C SER A 10 -11.37 5.85 16.60
N LYS A 11 -12.03 5.81 15.43
CA LYS A 11 -13.49 5.97 15.34
C LYS A 11 -14.26 4.84 16.03
N ALA A 12 -13.80 3.59 15.87
CA ALA A 12 -14.39 2.47 16.59
C ALA A 12 -14.26 2.64 18.11
N SER A 13 -13.09 3.06 18.58
CA SER A 13 -12.81 3.25 20.02
C SER A 13 -13.67 4.32 20.69
N ASP A 14 -14.08 5.36 19.97
CA ASP A 14 -14.89 6.46 20.51
C ASP A 14 -16.39 6.40 20.08
N GLY A 15 -16.80 5.28 19.48
CA GLY A 15 -18.19 5.02 19.10
C GLY A 15 -18.69 5.77 17.88
N ARG A 16 -17.79 6.40 17.09
CA ARG A 16 -18.12 7.09 15.83
C ARG A 16 -18.02 6.19 14.59
N GLY A 17 -17.50 5.00 14.73
CA GLY A 17 -17.30 4.04 13.63
C GLY A 17 -17.65 2.63 14.06
N GLU A 18 -17.66 1.73 13.10
CA GLU A 18 -17.89 0.31 13.32
C GLU A 18 -16.69 -0.37 13.98
N GLU A 19 -16.94 -1.43 14.73
CA GLU A 19 -15.88 -2.30 15.26
C GLU A 19 -15.13 -2.96 14.11
N THR A 20 -13.83 -3.18 14.27
CA THR A 20 -12.97 -3.75 13.25
C THR A 20 -11.93 -4.68 13.88
N LEU A 21 -11.67 -5.79 13.21
CA LEU A 21 -10.64 -6.75 13.58
C LEU A 21 -9.24 -6.12 13.59
N ILE A 22 -9.04 -5.03 12.85
CA ILE A 22 -7.79 -4.24 12.88
C ILE A 22 -7.45 -3.83 14.32
N SER A 23 -8.46 -3.43 15.12
CA SER A 23 -8.27 -3.03 16.53
C SER A 23 -7.71 -4.16 17.37
N GLU A 24 -8.29 -5.36 17.24
CA GLU A 24 -7.89 -6.55 17.98
C GLU A 24 -6.49 -7.02 17.59
N LEU A 25 -6.20 -7.09 16.28
CA LEU A 25 -4.89 -7.48 15.77
C LEU A 25 -3.79 -6.50 16.15
N LEU A 26 -4.09 -5.19 16.15
CA LEU A 26 -3.16 -4.17 16.64
C LEU A 26 -2.89 -4.34 18.12
N ASP A 27 -3.93 -4.54 18.95
CA ASP A 27 -3.78 -4.72 20.38
C ASP A 27 -2.94 -5.96 20.70
N ALA A 28 -3.23 -7.08 20.04
CA ALA A 28 -2.48 -8.32 20.20
C ALA A 28 -0.99 -8.16 19.83
N LYS A 29 -0.68 -7.47 18.72
CA LYS A 29 0.72 -7.26 18.29
C LYS A 29 1.47 -6.23 19.13
N MET A 30 0.78 -5.23 19.63
CA MET A 30 1.39 -4.14 20.41
C MET A 30 1.37 -4.40 21.93
N LYS A 31 0.66 -5.43 22.40
CA LYS A 31 0.46 -5.72 23.83
C LYS A 31 0.00 -4.47 24.60
N SER A 32 -0.95 -3.74 24.03
CA SER A 32 -1.32 -2.40 24.54
C SER A 32 -2.46 -2.43 25.54
N GLY A 33 -3.28 -3.47 25.56
CA GLY A 33 -4.37 -3.67 26.51
C GLY A 33 -5.58 -2.74 26.32
N SER A 34 -5.53 -1.78 25.37
CA SER A 34 -6.69 -0.97 24.99
C SER A 34 -6.43 -0.15 23.71
N SER A 35 -7.50 0.16 22.97
CA SER A 35 -7.44 1.00 21.75
C SER A 35 -6.92 2.41 22.05
N ALA A 36 -7.24 3.01 23.19
CA ALA A 36 -6.71 4.30 23.61
C ALA A 36 -5.17 4.26 23.81
N SER A 37 -4.65 3.14 24.29
CA SER A 37 -3.21 2.90 24.43
C SER A 37 -2.53 2.76 23.06
N ILE A 38 -3.20 2.16 22.06
CA ILE A 38 -2.70 2.05 20.69
C ILE A 38 -2.46 3.45 20.10
N ILE A 39 -3.46 4.34 20.22
CA ILE A 39 -3.38 5.71 19.70
C ILE A 39 -2.20 6.45 20.35
N ASN A 40 -2.06 6.35 21.67
CA ASN A 40 -0.95 6.96 22.40
C ASN A 40 0.41 6.42 21.96
N LYS A 41 0.53 5.11 21.73
CA LYS A 41 1.76 4.47 21.23
C LYS A 41 2.10 4.92 19.80
N VAL A 42 1.11 5.07 18.93
CA VAL A 42 1.30 5.60 17.57
C VAL A 42 1.96 6.98 17.60
N TYR A 43 1.53 7.86 18.53
CA TYR A 43 2.06 9.21 18.63
C TYR A 43 3.40 9.29 19.39
N ASN A 44 3.60 8.46 20.42
CA ASN A 44 4.74 8.57 21.33
C ASN A 44 5.89 7.61 20.97
N ASP A 45 5.60 6.40 20.52
CA ASP A 45 6.58 5.32 20.31
C ASP A 45 7.06 5.19 18.85
N LYS A 46 6.77 6.17 17.98
CA LYS A 46 7.14 6.15 16.55
C LYS A 46 6.71 4.84 15.85
N LEU A 47 5.46 4.40 16.09
CA LEU A 47 4.92 3.25 15.38
C LEU A 47 5.18 3.41 13.88
N ASP A 48 5.83 2.42 13.29
CA ASP A 48 5.95 2.36 11.85
C ASP A 48 4.56 2.17 11.22
N VAL A 49 3.97 3.28 10.78
CA VAL A 49 2.64 3.29 10.13
C VAL A 49 2.61 2.35 8.93
N ALA A 50 3.75 2.09 8.29
CA ALA A 50 3.85 1.13 7.20
C ALA A 50 3.63 -0.31 7.68
N SER A 51 4.03 -0.65 8.91
CA SER A 51 3.80 -1.98 9.49
C SER A 51 2.32 -2.27 9.73
N VAL A 52 1.51 -1.24 9.98
CA VAL A 52 0.05 -1.36 10.15
C VAL A 52 -0.63 -1.88 8.88
N ALA A 53 -0.09 -1.57 7.71
CA ALA A 53 -0.67 -2.03 6.45
C ALA A 53 -0.74 -3.57 6.34
N LYS A 54 0.20 -4.30 6.94
CA LYS A 54 0.18 -5.76 6.99
C LYS A 54 -0.96 -6.28 7.85
N ILE A 55 -1.27 -5.57 8.92
CA ILE A 55 -2.39 -5.90 9.82
C ILE A 55 -3.74 -5.69 9.12
N VAL A 56 -3.85 -4.65 8.30
CA VAL A 56 -5.05 -4.42 7.48
C VAL A 56 -5.24 -5.55 6.46
N ILE A 57 -4.17 -6.01 5.82
CA ILE A 57 -4.25 -7.13 4.88
C ILE A 57 -4.69 -8.41 5.62
N GLU A 58 -4.12 -8.69 6.80
CA GLU A 58 -4.50 -9.83 7.63
C GLU A 58 -5.98 -9.77 8.04
N ALA A 59 -6.47 -8.61 8.49
CA ALA A 59 -7.88 -8.41 8.84
C ALA A 59 -8.81 -8.63 7.62
N ALA A 60 -8.44 -8.14 6.44
CA ALA A 60 -9.20 -8.35 5.22
C ALA A 60 -9.21 -9.84 4.79
N GLU A 61 -8.11 -10.57 4.98
CA GLU A 61 -8.05 -12.01 4.71
C GLU A 61 -8.96 -12.81 5.66
N GLU A 62 -9.26 -12.26 6.84
CA GLU A 62 -10.22 -12.81 7.80
C GLU A 62 -11.66 -12.30 7.59
N GLY A 63 -11.89 -11.45 6.57
CA GLY A 63 -13.22 -10.96 6.17
C GLY A 63 -13.69 -9.73 6.93
N ASP A 64 -12.79 -8.90 7.47
CA ASP A 64 -13.14 -7.62 8.10
C ASP A 64 -13.56 -6.59 7.02
N PRO A 65 -14.83 -6.12 7.01
CA PRO A 65 -15.31 -5.24 5.96
C PRO A 65 -14.62 -3.87 5.95
N ILE A 66 -14.22 -3.35 7.11
CA ILE A 66 -13.51 -2.07 7.20
C ILE A 66 -12.10 -2.18 6.60
N ALA A 67 -11.44 -3.31 6.82
CA ALA A 67 -10.14 -3.57 6.22
C ALA A 67 -10.24 -3.76 4.70
N GLU A 68 -11.25 -4.48 4.22
CA GLU A 68 -11.52 -4.64 2.79
C GLU A 68 -11.79 -3.29 2.11
N ASP A 69 -12.64 -2.44 2.69
CA ASP A 69 -12.95 -1.10 2.17
C ASP A 69 -11.68 -0.22 2.09
N ILE A 70 -10.86 -0.23 3.14
CA ILE A 70 -9.60 0.51 3.14
C ILE A 70 -8.69 0.04 2.00
N LEU A 71 -8.56 -1.25 1.79
CA LEU A 71 -7.71 -1.81 0.73
C LEU A 71 -8.28 -1.55 -0.66
N ASP A 72 -9.61 -1.56 -0.80
CA ASP A 72 -10.31 -1.26 -2.04
C ASP A 72 -10.07 0.18 -2.49
N GLU A 73 -10.26 1.15 -1.59
CA GLU A 73 -9.97 2.56 -1.85
C GLU A 73 -8.50 2.81 -2.22
N GLU A 74 -7.56 2.19 -1.50
CA GLU A 74 -6.12 2.35 -1.78
C GLU A 74 -5.69 1.68 -3.10
N ALA A 75 -6.37 0.61 -3.51
CA ALA A 75 -6.16 0.00 -4.81
C ALA A 75 -6.69 0.90 -5.94
N ASP A 76 -7.83 1.58 -5.74
CA ASP A 76 -8.36 2.55 -6.69
C ASP A 76 -7.42 3.74 -6.87
N GLU A 77 -6.81 4.25 -5.79
CA GLU A 77 -5.79 5.29 -5.88
C GLU A 77 -4.60 4.86 -6.75
N LEU A 78 -4.12 3.62 -6.61
CA LEU A 78 -3.04 3.11 -7.47
C LEU A 78 -3.48 2.98 -8.94
N VAL A 79 -4.73 2.57 -9.19
CA VAL A 79 -5.29 2.55 -10.56
C VAL A 79 -5.36 3.96 -11.15
N LEU A 80 -5.72 4.97 -10.35
CA LEU A 80 -5.71 6.38 -10.78
C LEU A 80 -4.29 6.86 -11.13
N HIS A 81 -3.26 6.43 -10.40
CA HIS A 81 -1.87 6.73 -10.76
C HIS A 81 -1.52 6.17 -12.14
N ILE A 82 -1.91 4.92 -12.45
CA ILE A 82 -1.69 4.31 -13.76
C ILE A 82 -2.45 5.09 -14.85
N LYS A 83 -3.72 5.45 -14.63
CA LYS A 83 -4.51 6.27 -15.55
C LYS A 83 -3.84 7.62 -15.83
N SER A 84 -3.30 8.27 -14.81
CA SER A 84 -2.56 9.52 -14.96
C SER A 84 -1.31 9.36 -15.85
N LEU A 85 -0.59 8.24 -15.72
CA LEU A 85 0.57 7.94 -16.57
C LEU A 85 0.14 7.67 -18.04
N ILE A 86 -0.93 6.92 -18.25
CA ILE A 86 -1.51 6.70 -19.58
C ILE A 86 -1.81 8.04 -20.27
N TYR A 87 -2.47 8.94 -19.54
CA TYR A 87 -2.80 10.27 -20.04
C TYR A 87 -1.54 11.09 -20.38
N LYS A 88 -0.55 11.13 -19.49
CA LYS A 88 0.68 11.89 -19.68
C LYS A 88 1.55 11.34 -20.83
N LEU A 89 1.59 10.03 -20.98
CA LEU A 89 2.41 9.36 -22.01
C LEU A 89 1.67 9.21 -23.35
N GLN A 90 0.39 9.58 -23.42
CA GLN A 90 -0.45 9.46 -24.60
C GLN A 90 -0.43 8.04 -25.20
N THR A 91 -0.40 7.01 -24.33
CA THR A 91 -0.40 5.61 -24.73
C THR A 91 -1.13 4.77 -23.68
N ASP A 92 -1.94 3.83 -24.15
CA ASP A 92 -2.67 2.88 -23.30
C ASP A 92 -2.04 1.48 -23.25
N ASN A 93 -0.92 1.29 -23.96
CA ASN A 93 -0.18 0.03 -24.00
C ASN A 93 1.10 0.15 -23.15
N LEU A 94 0.95 0.02 -21.84
CA LEU A 94 2.06 0.11 -20.90
C LEU A 94 2.29 -1.23 -20.19
N ASN A 95 3.55 -1.49 -19.88
CA ASN A 95 3.95 -2.52 -18.95
C ASN A 95 4.07 -1.92 -17.55
N VAL A 96 3.36 -2.49 -16.58
CA VAL A 96 3.40 -2.08 -15.17
C VAL A 96 4.08 -3.19 -14.38
N ALA A 97 5.12 -2.86 -13.64
CA ALA A 97 5.77 -3.75 -12.71
C ALA A 97 5.52 -3.28 -11.27
N PHE A 98 5.19 -4.21 -10.39
CA PHE A 98 5.05 -3.94 -8.97
C PHE A 98 6.39 -4.09 -8.27
N SER A 99 6.62 -3.27 -7.27
CA SER A 99 7.78 -3.37 -6.39
C SER A 99 7.40 -2.89 -4.98
N GLY A 100 7.61 -3.75 -4.00
CA GLY A 100 7.30 -3.45 -2.60
C GLY A 100 6.63 -4.63 -1.88
N SER A 101 6.95 -4.79 -0.60
CA SER A 101 6.58 -5.99 0.18
C SER A 101 5.08 -6.26 0.28
N LEU A 102 4.23 -5.24 0.12
CA LEU A 102 2.77 -5.39 0.15
C LEU A 102 2.20 -5.91 -1.18
N ILE A 103 2.92 -5.73 -2.28
CA ILE A 103 2.42 -6.00 -3.64
C ILE A 103 3.18 -7.17 -4.29
N ASP A 104 4.46 -7.38 -3.94
CA ASP A 104 5.31 -8.43 -4.50
C ASP A 104 4.87 -9.83 -4.02
N ASN A 105 4.31 -9.90 -2.82
CA ASN A 105 3.79 -11.14 -2.23
C ASN A 105 2.33 -11.35 -2.62
N LYS A 106 1.94 -12.61 -2.79
CA LYS A 106 0.54 -12.96 -2.97
C LYS A 106 -0.20 -12.74 -1.64
N ASN A 107 -1.19 -11.85 -1.63
CA ASN A 107 -2.06 -11.55 -0.50
C ASN A 107 -3.35 -10.88 -1.03
N PHE A 108 -4.32 -10.64 -0.15
CA PHE A 108 -5.60 -10.01 -0.50
C PHE A 108 -5.41 -8.73 -1.32
N TYR A 109 -4.57 -7.80 -0.86
CA TYR A 109 -4.36 -6.51 -1.51
C TYR A 109 -3.73 -6.63 -2.91
N SER A 110 -2.71 -7.49 -3.05
CA SER A 110 -2.03 -7.68 -4.34
C SER A 110 -2.97 -8.31 -5.39
N ASP A 111 -3.85 -9.20 -4.98
CA ASP A 111 -4.79 -9.86 -5.87
C ASP A 111 -5.94 -8.91 -6.24
N LEU A 112 -6.47 -8.14 -5.29
CA LEU A 112 -7.46 -7.08 -5.51
C LEU A 112 -6.95 -6.03 -6.51
N LEU A 113 -5.73 -5.51 -6.31
CA LEU A 113 -5.12 -4.52 -7.20
C LEU A 113 -4.96 -5.06 -8.63
N LYS A 114 -4.47 -6.30 -8.79
CA LYS A 114 -4.35 -6.94 -10.10
C LYS A 114 -5.71 -7.10 -10.78
N GLN A 115 -6.74 -7.48 -10.03
CA GLN A 115 -8.11 -7.60 -10.54
C GLN A 115 -8.64 -6.24 -11.01
N LYS A 116 -8.49 -5.18 -10.21
CA LYS A 116 -8.91 -3.82 -10.57
C LYS A 116 -8.19 -3.31 -11.82
N ILE A 117 -6.87 -3.51 -11.93
CA ILE A 117 -6.11 -3.13 -13.13
C ILE A 117 -6.64 -3.90 -14.35
N LYS A 118 -6.82 -5.20 -14.24
CA LYS A 118 -7.29 -6.03 -15.35
C LYS A 118 -8.69 -5.64 -15.83
N SER A 119 -9.60 -5.31 -14.92
CA SER A 119 -10.98 -4.90 -15.26
C SER A 119 -11.05 -3.48 -15.81
N THR A 120 -10.29 -2.54 -15.24
CA THR A 120 -10.38 -1.11 -15.57
C THR A 120 -9.46 -0.70 -16.74
N LEU A 121 -8.32 -1.38 -16.87
CA LEU A 121 -7.25 -1.06 -17.81
C LEU A 121 -6.78 -2.30 -18.57
N PRO A 122 -7.64 -2.93 -19.41
CA PRO A 122 -7.39 -4.25 -19.99
C PRO A 122 -6.20 -4.30 -20.96
N LYS A 123 -5.71 -3.17 -21.43
CA LYS A 123 -4.52 -3.08 -22.30
C LYS A 123 -3.21 -3.01 -21.52
N ILE A 124 -3.26 -2.78 -20.22
CA ILE A 124 -2.07 -2.77 -19.35
C ILE A 124 -1.60 -4.19 -19.11
N LYS A 125 -0.30 -4.40 -19.26
CA LYS A 125 0.34 -5.68 -18.96
C LYS A 125 1.07 -5.60 -17.62
N ILE A 126 0.70 -6.46 -16.68
CA ILE A 126 1.44 -6.60 -15.42
C ILE A 126 2.62 -7.53 -15.70
N VAL A 127 3.84 -7.02 -15.51
CA VAL A 127 5.09 -7.75 -15.77
C VAL A 127 5.93 -7.85 -14.50
N LYS A 128 6.88 -8.79 -14.49
CA LYS A 128 7.86 -8.83 -13.40
C LYS A 128 8.84 -7.67 -13.52
N PRO A 129 9.30 -7.06 -12.42
CA PRO A 129 10.38 -6.07 -12.46
C PRO A 129 11.62 -6.65 -13.15
N ALA A 130 12.21 -5.88 -14.05
CA ALA A 130 13.45 -6.29 -14.75
C ALA A 130 14.64 -6.38 -13.80
N LEU A 131 14.63 -5.59 -12.72
CA LEU A 131 15.66 -5.56 -11.69
C LEU A 131 15.01 -5.38 -10.31
N PRO A 132 15.65 -5.89 -9.25
CA PRO A 132 15.25 -5.54 -7.90
C PRO A 132 15.44 -4.04 -7.64
N PRO A 133 14.77 -3.43 -6.65
CA PRO A 133 14.83 -1.99 -6.37
C PRO A 133 16.25 -1.43 -6.26
N LEU A 134 17.15 -2.16 -5.59
CA LEU A 134 18.55 -1.78 -5.46
C LEU A 134 19.26 -1.69 -6.82
N GLY A 135 19.00 -2.66 -7.73
CA GLY A 135 19.55 -2.65 -9.08
C GLY A 135 19.08 -1.45 -9.90
N GLY A 136 17.79 -1.08 -9.77
CA GLY A 136 17.22 0.12 -10.37
C GLY A 136 17.88 1.41 -9.85
N ALA A 137 18.09 1.50 -8.53
CA ALA A 137 18.74 2.64 -7.90
C ALA A 137 20.20 2.80 -8.38
N ILE A 138 20.94 1.71 -8.50
CA ILE A 138 22.33 1.72 -9.02
C ILE A 138 22.36 2.21 -10.49
N LEU A 139 21.44 1.75 -11.33
CA LEU A 139 21.37 2.21 -12.73
C LEU A 139 21.03 3.69 -12.83
N LEU A 140 20.12 4.18 -12.00
CA LEU A 140 19.75 5.59 -11.95
C LEU A 140 20.95 6.45 -11.49
N ALA A 141 21.67 6.03 -10.45
CA ALA A 141 22.86 6.71 -9.97
C ALA A 141 23.96 6.79 -11.05
N LYS A 142 24.21 5.68 -11.78
CA LYS A 142 25.15 5.66 -12.90
C LYS A 142 24.78 6.64 -14.02
N ARG A 143 23.50 6.70 -14.39
CA ARG A 143 23.02 7.64 -15.43
C ARG A 143 23.21 9.09 -15.00
N LEU A 144 22.87 9.42 -13.74
CA LEU A 144 23.04 10.75 -13.21
C LEU A 144 24.52 11.16 -13.16
N SER A 145 25.43 10.27 -12.72
CA SER A 145 26.87 10.56 -12.70
C SER A 145 27.45 10.77 -14.11
N SER A 146 26.98 10.02 -15.11
CA SER A 146 27.43 10.18 -16.51
C SER A 146 26.93 11.50 -17.13
N SER A 147 25.75 12.00 -16.70
CA SER A 147 25.24 13.30 -17.18
C SER A 147 25.92 14.51 -16.53
N ILE A 148 26.50 14.36 -15.35
CA ILE A 148 27.25 15.43 -14.65
C ILE A 148 28.71 15.49 -15.14
N GLY A 149 29.29 14.35 -15.53
CA GLY A 149 30.69 14.27 -16.02
C GLY A 149 30.89 14.69 -17.49
N GLY A 150 29.83 15.01 -18.22
CA GLY A 150 29.90 15.41 -19.64
C GLY A 150 29.95 16.92 -19.92
N GLN A 151 30.08 17.74 -18.89
CA GLN A 151 30.23 19.21 -19.00
C GLN A 151 31.62 19.65 -18.47
N GLY A 152 32.67 19.02 -18.94
CA GLY A 152 34.07 19.41 -18.68
C GLY A 152 34.82 19.57 -20.00
#